data_9bbfa8643951558e049f99a508bffa99
#
_entry.id   9bbfa8643951558e049f99a508bffa99
#
_cell.length_a   1.000
_cell.length_b   1.000
_cell.length_c   1.000
_cell.angle_alpha   90.00
_cell.angle_beta   90.00
_cell.angle_gamma   90.00
#
_symmetry.space_group_name_H-M   'P 1'
#
loop_
_entity.id
_entity.type
_entity.pdbx_description
1 polymer ?
#
loop_
_entity_poly.entity_id
_entity_poly.type
_entity_poly.pdbx_seq_one_letter_code
_entity_poly.pdbx_strand_id
1 'polypeptide(L)'
;IASAQYDDDEILAMTRAAAALVARWGVQDEAAEQLLNGEGRAAALLGIHYALRCIFADSDRVARWIGAPNEAFGGVCALDLMLEDGLAGMQRVEAYLNAEIAS
;
A
#
# COMPACT_ATOMS: atom_id res chain seq x y z
N ILE A 1 -6.69 18.94 -13.90
CA ILE A 1 -7.30 18.50 -13.43
C ILE A 1 -7.63 17.29 -12.52
N ALA A 2 -7.64 16.18 -12.92
CA ALA A 2 -8.16 15.09 -12.17
C ALA A 2 -7.48 14.87 -10.83
N SER A 3 -6.26 15.33 -10.68
CA SER A 3 -5.53 15.09 -9.45
C SER A 3 -6.13 15.81 -8.25
N ALA A 4 -6.97 16.81 -8.48
CA ALA A 4 -7.52 17.58 -7.38
C ALA A 4 -8.89 17.07 -6.97
N GLN A 5 -9.01 15.79 -6.73
CA GLN A 5 -10.30 15.19 -6.46
C GLN A 5 -10.66 15.12 -5.01
N TYR A 6 -9.72 15.36 -4.11
CA TYR A 6 -9.95 15.24 -2.67
C TYR A 6 -9.74 16.58 -1.99
N ASP A 7 -10.64 16.95 -1.10
CA ASP A 7 -10.45 18.14 -0.29
C ASP A 7 -9.55 17.82 0.92
N ASP A 8 -9.22 18.83 1.71
CA ASP A 8 -8.31 18.66 2.84
C ASP A 8 -8.85 17.69 3.88
N ASP A 9 -10.15 17.70 4.13
CA ASP A 9 -10.75 16.79 5.09
C ASP A 9 -10.69 15.34 4.61
N GLU A 10 -10.91 15.15 3.30
CA GLU A 10 -10.82 13.82 2.72
C GLU A 10 -9.39 13.30 2.75
N ILE A 11 -8.42 14.16 2.45
CA ILE A 11 -7.02 13.78 2.50
C ILE A 11 -6.62 13.37 3.92
N LEU A 12 -7.07 14.13 4.92
CA LEU A 12 -6.78 13.80 6.30
C LEU A 12 -7.39 12.46 6.71
N ALA A 13 -8.63 12.21 6.30
CA ALA A 13 -9.30 10.95 6.59
C ALA A 13 -8.58 9.78 5.93
N MET A 14 -8.16 9.95 4.68
CA MET A 14 -7.41 8.92 3.96
C MET A 14 -6.07 8.64 4.62
N THR A 15 -5.39 9.69 5.07
CA THR A 15 -4.09 9.55 5.73
C THR A 15 -4.24 8.79 7.05
N ARG A 16 -5.28 9.08 7.81
CA ARG A 16 -5.55 8.35 9.05
C ARG A 16 -5.87 6.89 8.80
N ALA A 17 -6.67 6.61 7.77
CA ALA A 17 -7.00 5.25 7.41
C ALA A 17 -5.77 4.49 6.96
N ALA A 18 -4.92 5.13 6.16
CA ALA A 18 -3.68 4.51 5.69
C ALA A 18 -2.71 4.27 6.86
N ALA A 19 -2.65 5.18 7.83
CA ALA A 19 -1.81 4.99 9.01
C ALA A 19 -2.25 3.77 9.81
N ALA A 20 -3.55 3.61 10.01
CA ALA A 20 -4.08 2.46 10.72
C ALA A 20 -3.79 1.16 9.96
N LEU A 21 -3.88 1.22 8.64
CA LEU A 21 -3.59 0.07 7.78
C LEU A 21 -2.14 -0.36 7.88
N VAL A 22 -1.22 0.60 7.77
CA VAL A 22 0.21 0.34 7.84
C VAL A 22 0.57 -0.27 9.20
N ALA A 23 -0.05 0.21 10.26
CA ALA A 23 0.15 -0.35 11.60
C ALA A 23 -0.31 -1.81 11.66
N ARG A 24 -1.42 -2.14 11.02
CA ARG A 24 -1.91 -3.52 10.99
C ARG A 24 -0.99 -4.44 10.20
N TRP A 25 -0.27 -3.90 9.23
CA TRP A 25 0.73 -4.67 8.49
C TRP A 25 1.98 -4.94 9.32
N GLY A 26 2.06 -4.37 10.51
CA GLY A 26 3.23 -4.52 11.37
C GLY A 26 4.35 -3.55 11.09
N VAL A 27 4.08 -2.52 10.28
CA VAL A 27 5.08 -1.51 9.93
C VAL A 27 5.01 -0.40 10.97
N GLN A 28 6.15 -0.05 11.54
CA GLN A 28 6.22 0.91 12.65
C GLN A 28 7.28 1.97 12.42
N ASP A 29 7.20 3.03 13.21
CA ASP A 29 8.25 4.06 13.36
C ASP A 29 8.62 4.70 12.02
N GLU A 30 9.89 4.75 11.72
CA GLU A 30 10.40 5.42 10.52
C GLU A 30 9.84 4.82 9.23
N ALA A 31 9.70 3.51 9.19
CA ALA A 31 9.18 2.86 7.99
C ALA A 31 7.74 3.28 7.74
N ALA A 32 6.93 3.36 8.79
CA ALA A 32 5.54 3.81 8.65
C ALA A 32 5.49 5.26 8.17
N GLU A 33 6.32 6.12 8.75
CA GLU A 33 6.40 7.51 8.33
C GLU A 33 6.80 7.63 6.86
N GLN A 34 7.77 6.85 6.47
CA GLN A 34 8.27 6.87 5.10
C GLN A 34 7.19 6.46 4.11
N LEU A 35 6.39 5.46 4.45
CA LEU A 35 5.30 5.03 3.58
C LEU A 35 4.21 6.09 3.46
N LEU A 36 3.96 6.85 4.52
CA LEU A 36 2.86 7.80 4.54
C LEU A 36 3.24 9.18 4.07
N ASN A 37 4.53 9.49 4.00
CA ASN A 37 5.01 10.83 3.72
C ASN A 37 5.07 11.09 2.22
N GLY A 38 4.16 11.92 1.75
CA GLY A 38 4.19 12.31 0.34
C GLY A 38 2.81 12.25 -0.28
N GLU A 39 2.63 13.06 -1.30
CA GLU A 39 1.35 13.17 -1.99
C GLU A 39 0.98 11.87 -2.69
N GLY A 40 -0.28 11.48 -2.61
CA GLY A 40 -0.79 10.31 -3.29
C GLY A 40 -0.54 9.00 -2.60
N ARG A 41 0.27 8.97 -1.56
CA ARG A 41 0.65 7.72 -0.91
C ARG A 41 -0.49 7.09 -0.13
N ALA A 42 -1.28 7.90 0.57
CA ALA A 42 -2.41 7.37 1.31
C ALA A 42 -3.41 6.70 0.37
N ALA A 43 -3.72 7.34 -0.76
CA ALA A 43 -4.62 6.77 -1.75
C ALA A 43 -4.07 5.46 -2.33
N ALA A 44 -2.77 5.44 -2.64
CA ALA A 44 -2.14 4.24 -3.19
C ALA A 44 -2.17 3.09 -2.19
N LEU A 45 -1.88 3.37 -0.92
CA LEU A 45 -1.91 2.35 0.12
C LEU A 45 -3.31 1.78 0.32
N LEU A 46 -4.32 2.64 0.27
CA LEU A 46 -5.71 2.19 0.39
C LEU A 46 -6.11 1.34 -0.82
N GLY A 47 -5.64 1.70 -2.01
CA GLY A 47 -5.88 0.90 -3.21
C GLY A 47 -5.26 -0.49 -3.09
N ILE A 48 -4.05 -0.56 -2.56
CA ILE A 48 -3.39 -1.85 -2.30
C ILE A 48 -4.20 -2.66 -1.30
N HIS A 49 -4.69 -2.01 -0.25
CA HIS A 49 -5.50 -2.68 0.76
C HIS A 49 -6.76 -3.30 0.14
N TYR A 50 -7.47 -2.54 -0.68
CA TYR A 50 -8.66 -3.07 -1.36
C TYR A 50 -8.34 -4.29 -2.21
N ALA A 51 -7.24 -4.22 -2.97
CA ALA A 51 -6.83 -5.33 -3.81
C ALA A 51 -6.49 -6.56 -2.97
N LEU A 52 -5.78 -6.36 -1.87
CA LEU A 52 -5.43 -7.46 -0.97
C LEU A 52 -6.66 -8.09 -0.34
N ARG A 53 -7.67 -7.28 0.00
CA ARG A 53 -8.92 -7.82 0.57
C ARG A 53 -9.73 -8.59 -0.47
N CYS A 54 -9.53 -8.33 -1.75
CA CYS A 54 -10.15 -9.14 -2.79
C CYS A 54 -9.50 -10.52 -2.92
N ILE A 55 -8.23 -10.62 -2.56
CA ILE A 55 -7.46 -11.85 -2.71
C ILE A 55 -7.45 -12.67 -1.41
N PHE A 56 -7.29 -11.99 -0.28
CA PHE A 56 -7.15 -12.64 1.03
C PHE A 56 -8.28 -12.23 1.95
N ALA A 57 -8.95 -13.21 2.55
CA ALA A 57 -10.01 -12.97 3.52
C ALA A 57 -9.45 -12.63 4.91
N ASP A 58 -8.20 -13.01 5.16
CA ASP A 58 -7.60 -13.02 6.49
C ASP A 58 -6.51 -11.95 6.58
N SER A 59 -6.61 -11.06 7.58
CA SER A 59 -5.63 -9.98 7.74
C SER A 59 -4.23 -10.49 8.06
N ASP A 60 -4.11 -11.66 8.70
CA ASP A 60 -2.78 -12.24 8.97
C ASP A 60 -2.09 -12.62 7.66
N ARG A 61 -2.83 -13.12 6.70
CA ARG A 61 -2.28 -13.46 5.39
C ARG A 61 -1.83 -12.21 4.64
N VAL A 62 -2.60 -11.14 4.76
CA VAL A 62 -2.23 -9.85 4.15
C VAL A 62 -0.90 -9.38 4.72
N ALA A 63 -0.76 -9.38 6.04
CA ALA A 63 0.47 -8.92 6.68
C ALA A 63 1.66 -9.78 6.26
N ARG A 64 1.48 -11.09 6.17
CA ARG A 64 2.54 -11.99 5.73
C ARG A 64 2.93 -11.74 4.28
N TRP A 65 1.94 -11.50 3.42
CA TRP A 65 2.22 -11.26 2.00
C TRP A 65 3.05 -9.99 1.81
N ILE A 66 2.73 -8.94 2.57
CA ILE A 66 3.42 -7.66 2.48
C ILE A 66 4.92 -7.83 2.78
N GLY A 67 5.27 -8.70 3.72
CA GLY A 67 6.66 -8.88 4.14
C GLY A 67 7.37 -10.07 3.52
N ALA A 68 6.69 -10.85 2.67
CA ALA A 68 7.31 -12.04 2.09
C ALA A 68 7.99 -11.72 0.76
N PRO A 69 9.16 -12.29 0.49
CA PRO A 69 9.82 -12.12 -0.81
C PRO A 69 8.90 -12.56 -1.94
N ASN A 70 8.96 -11.85 -3.06
CA ASN A 70 8.09 -12.10 -4.20
C ASN A 70 8.90 -12.02 -5.48
N GLU A 71 8.86 -13.07 -6.28
CA GLU A 71 9.60 -13.11 -7.53
C GLU A 71 9.14 -12.06 -8.52
N ALA A 72 7.87 -11.68 -8.47
CA ALA A 72 7.35 -10.62 -9.34
C ALA A 72 8.04 -9.28 -9.11
N PHE A 73 8.65 -9.10 -7.93
CA PHE A 73 9.36 -7.89 -7.56
C PHE A 73 10.87 -8.13 -7.47
N GLY A 74 11.37 -9.11 -8.19
CA GLY A 74 12.81 -9.41 -8.20
C GLY A 74 13.33 -10.05 -6.93
N GLY A 75 12.47 -10.68 -6.15
CA GLY A 75 12.85 -11.36 -4.92
C GLY A 75 12.75 -10.52 -3.67
N VAL A 76 12.38 -9.24 -3.79
CA VAL A 76 12.15 -8.40 -2.61
C VAL A 76 10.69 -8.46 -2.24
N CYS A 77 10.37 -8.10 -1.01
CA CYS A 77 8.97 -8.06 -0.60
C CYS A 77 8.31 -6.76 -1.02
N ALA A 78 6.98 -6.77 -1.02
CA ALA A 78 6.22 -5.57 -1.40
C ALA A 78 6.57 -4.39 -0.51
N LEU A 79 6.75 -4.62 0.79
CA LEU A 79 7.10 -3.55 1.72
C LEU A 79 8.41 -2.88 1.33
N ASP A 80 9.44 -3.68 1.06
CA ASP A 80 10.75 -3.13 0.69
C ASP A 80 10.67 -2.36 -0.63
N LEU A 81 9.90 -2.86 -1.59
CA LEU A 81 9.71 -2.17 -2.85
C LEU A 81 9.06 -0.80 -2.63
N MET A 82 8.05 -0.74 -1.77
CA MET A 82 7.36 0.52 -1.47
C MET A 82 8.26 1.49 -0.71
N LEU A 83 9.11 0.98 0.18
CA LEU A 83 10.03 1.84 0.92
C LEU A 83 11.13 2.40 0.03
N GLU A 84 11.64 1.59 -0.90
CA GLU A 84 12.72 2.03 -1.78
C GLU A 84 12.23 2.97 -2.88
N ASP A 85 11.13 2.60 -3.52
CA ASP A 85 10.65 3.32 -4.71
C ASP A 85 9.52 4.29 -4.43
N GLY A 86 9.02 4.35 -3.20
CA GLY A 86 7.99 5.29 -2.79
C GLY A 86 6.69 5.07 -3.56
N LEU A 87 6.12 6.13 -4.07
CA LEU A 87 4.84 6.07 -4.78
C LEU A 87 4.92 5.17 -6.01
N ALA A 88 6.03 5.20 -6.74
CA ALA A 88 6.19 4.34 -7.90
C ALA A 88 6.18 2.85 -7.50
N GLY A 89 6.78 2.52 -6.35
CA GLY A 89 6.74 1.18 -5.82
C GLY A 89 5.34 0.76 -5.42
N MET A 90 4.60 1.67 -4.79
CA MET A 90 3.20 1.42 -4.43
C MET A 90 2.35 1.16 -5.66
N GLN A 91 2.55 1.96 -6.70
CA GLN A 91 1.81 1.80 -7.95
C GLN A 91 2.13 0.45 -8.62
N ARG A 92 3.37 0.03 -8.53
CA ARG A 92 3.78 -1.26 -9.06
C ARG A 92 3.12 -2.42 -8.31
N VAL A 93 3.07 -2.32 -6.98
CA VAL A 93 2.41 -3.34 -6.15
C VAL A 93 0.92 -3.39 -6.48
N GLU A 94 0.29 -2.24 -6.56
CA GLU A 94 -1.13 -2.17 -6.87
C GLU A 94 -1.44 -2.76 -8.25
N ALA A 95 -0.62 -2.45 -9.24
CA ALA A 95 -0.80 -2.97 -10.59
C ALA A 95 -0.67 -4.50 -10.62
N TYR A 96 0.31 -5.03 -9.89
CA TYR A 96 0.48 -6.47 -9.79
C TYR A 96 -0.76 -7.13 -9.18
N LEU A 97 -1.27 -6.58 -8.09
CA LEU A 97 -2.43 -7.15 -7.42
C LEU A 97 -3.68 -7.06 -8.28
N ASN A 98 -3.87 -5.94 -8.96
CA ASN A 98 -5.02 -5.77 -9.86
C ASN A 98 -4.98 -6.75 -11.02
N ALA A 99 -3.79 -7.04 -11.53
CA ALA A 99 -3.62 -8.04 -12.57
C ALA A 99 -3.99 -9.43 -12.07
N GLU A 100 -3.64 -9.75 -10.83
CA GLU A 100 -4.00 -11.04 -10.22
C GLU A 100 -5.51 -11.16 -10.05
N ILE A 101 -6.17 -10.09 -9.65
CA ILE A 101 -7.63 -10.08 -9.50
C ILE A 101 -8.32 -10.28 -10.85
N ALA A 102 -7.77 -9.68 -11.89
CA ALA A 102 -8.36 -9.72 -13.24
C ALA A 102 -8.14 -11.04 -13.95
N SER A 103 -7.18 -11.84 -13.52
CA SER A 103 -6.84 -13.07 -14.22
C SER A 103 -7.76 -14.26 -13.92
#